data_0f69c25e683637489db08a067907a7f7
#
_entry.id   0f69c25e683637489db08a067907a7f7
#
_cell.length_a   1.000
_cell.length_b   1.000
_cell.length_c   1.000
_cell.angle_alpha   90.00
_cell.angle_beta   90.00
_cell.angle_gamma   90.00
#
_symmetry.space_group_name_H-M   'P 1'
#
loop_
_entity.id
_entity.type
_entity.pdbx_description
1 polymer ?
#
loop_
_entity_poly.entity_id
_entity_poly.type
_entity_poly.pdbx_seq_one_letter_code
_entity_poly.pdbx_strand_id
1 'polypeptide(L)'
;MMGMVSPLIIRAITTDIEQSGRAAGAIYAVSTLGGIIATFGFGFYVIPAFGLTLPSIITGIVLGFIPLIIIIKQKQFGKALGFFLLCAWAFSASAFNSSSSNIKVVYSSEGLLGQLMVLDYPHYNKEQKIDGSSRWLFVNRISQTMYDPLADEDKQEEKYFTYVYRISDFTDSIPKDSRILLLGLGGGSVAKRLTEKGFSVDVCELDKRIAEVARKYFYLDEKVNVTVDDARHFIKTCTKKYDLIVFDTFKGEDPPNHVFTVESLEETKGIMNPGASVFVNSLGYIEGKIGKSMRSIYKTFLASGFKVEVLPTDPDPNQRNLLFYASLENVKPNPGFIPQKDIDLADAVVLKDEFPVLDILNAEAAKRWRMLAIGSFNNDINQRTLPLFE
;
A
#
# COMPACT_ATOMS: atom_id res chain seq x y z
N MET A 1 27.27 14.71 4.64
CA MET A 1 27.42 16.10 4.14
C MET A 1 26.49 17.11 4.81
N MET A 2 25.20 16.83 5.01
CA MET A 2 24.27 17.79 5.66
C MET A 2 24.70 18.25 7.06
N GLY A 3 25.31 17.39 7.88
CA GLY A 3 25.80 17.77 9.21
C GLY A 3 26.93 18.81 9.24
N MET A 4 27.56 19.12 8.10
CA MET A 4 28.62 20.11 8.01
C MET A 4 28.11 21.54 7.70
N VAL A 5 26.86 21.70 7.29
CA VAL A 5 26.30 22.98 6.87
C VAL A 5 26.26 23.98 8.02
N SER A 6 25.67 23.59 9.16
CA SER A 6 25.58 24.47 10.33
C SER A 6 26.95 24.92 10.86
N PRO A 7 27.94 24.04 11.06
CA PRO A 7 29.28 24.45 11.45
C PRO A 7 29.95 25.41 10.47
N LEU A 8 29.78 25.20 9.15
CA LEU A 8 30.37 26.10 8.13
C LEU A 8 29.70 27.48 8.14
N ILE A 9 28.40 27.56 8.32
CA ILE A 9 27.69 28.84 8.45
C ILE A 9 28.09 29.56 9.74
N ILE A 10 28.18 28.85 10.87
CA ILE A 10 28.66 29.41 12.13
C ILE A 10 30.06 30.04 11.93
N ARG A 11 30.99 29.28 11.32
CA ARG A 11 32.32 29.77 11.01
C ARG A 11 32.33 31.00 10.09
N ALA A 12 31.43 31.08 9.14
CA ALA A 12 31.35 32.17 8.18
C ALA A 12 30.79 33.47 8.79
N ILE A 13 29.93 33.35 9.84
CA ILE A 13 29.28 34.51 10.47
C ILE A 13 30.03 34.98 11.73
N THR A 14 30.82 34.08 12.35
CA THR A 14 31.56 34.40 13.57
C THR A 14 32.80 35.18 13.23
N THR A 15 32.92 36.43 13.69
CA THR A 15 34.07 37.30 13.58
C THR A 15 34.97 37.24 14.80
N ASP A 16 34.37 36.98 15.99
CA ASP A 16 35.04 36.91 17.28
C ASP A 16 34.64 35.67 18.07
N ILE A 17 35.55 35.11 18.85
CA ILE A 17 35.36 33.92 19.67
C ILE A 17 34.23 34.15 20.71
N GLU A 18 34.16 35.34 21.31
CA GLU A 18 33.12 35.69 22.31
C GLU A 18 31.70 35.67 21.74
N GLN A 19 31.52 35.92 20.45
CA GLN A 19 30.23 35.91 19.77
C GLN A 19 29.84 34.55 19.19
N SER A 20 30.71 33.57 19.23
CA SER A 20 30.52 32.25 18.60
C SER A 20 29.30 31.50 19.20
N GLY A 21 29.09 31.60 20.51
CA GLY A 21 27.93 30.99 21.18
C GLY A 21 26.60 31.61 20.75
N ARG A 22 26.53 32.95 20.59
CA ARG A 22 25.33 33.64 20.13
C ARG A 22 25.00 33.32 18.66
N ALA A 23 26.04 33.29 17.80
CA ALA A 23 25.88 32.92 16.41
C ALA A 23 25.41 31.47 16.25
N ALA A 24 25.98 30.54 17.01
CA ALA A 24 25.55 29.16 17.03
C ALA A 24 24.10 29.03 17.48
N GLY A 25 23.73 29.67 18.59
CA GLY A 25 22.35 29.66 19.12
C GLY A 25 21.33 30.18 18.09
N ALA A 26 21.65 31.31 17.42
CA ALA A 26 20.77 31.86 16.40
C ALA A 26 20.61 30.92 15.19
N ILE A 27 21.68 30.30 14.70
CA ILE A 27 21.62 29.37 13.57
C ILE A 27 20.82 28.12 13.92
N TYR A 28 21.03 27.56 15.11
CA TYR A 28 20.26 26.40 15.55
C TYR A 28 18.77 26.76 15.74
N ALA A 29 18.44 27.92 16.30
CA ALA A 29 17.06 28.36 16.45
C ALA A 29 16.36 28.51 15.09
N VAL A 30 17.00 29.19 14.12
CA VAL A 30 16.44 29.36 12.77
C VAL A 30 16.32 28.01 12.05
N SER A 31 17.32 27.13 12.17
CA SER A 31 17.28 25.79 11.57
C SER A 31 16.17 24.94 12.14
N THR A 32 15.98 24.96 13.47
CA THR A 32 14.91 24.22 14.14
C THR A 32 13.54 24.75 13.73
N LEU A 33 13.34 26.08 13.75
CA LEU A 33 12.09 26.69 13.33
C LEU A 33 11.77 26.40 11.86
N GLY A 34 12.78 26.50 11.00
CA GLY A 34 12.66 26.16 9.58
C GLY A 34 12.31 24.68 9.38
N GLY A 35 12.92 23.77 10.16
CA GLY A 35 12.61 22.35 10.15
C GLY A 35 11.17 22.05 10.56
N ILE A 36 10.69 22.70 11.63
CA ILE A 36 9.29 22.56 12.08
C ILE A 36 8.32 23.03 10.99
N ILE A 37 8.52 24.25 10.46
CA ILE A 37 7.67 24.80 9.39
C ILE A 37 7.69 23.91 8.16
N ALA A 38 8.86 23.43 7.75
CA ALA A 38 8.99 22.55 6.60
C ALA A 38 8.26 21.22 6.84
N THR A 39 8.43 20.59 8.00
CA THR A 39 7.80 19.31 8.32
C THR A 39 6.28 19.40 8.25
N PHE A 40 5.71 20.40 8.91
CA PHE A 40 4.25 20.59 8.89
C PHE A 40 3.75 21.08 7.52
N GLY A 41 4.44 22.03 6.90
CA GLY A 41 4.08 22.55 5.58
C GLY A 41 4.13 21.49 4.49
N PHE A 42 5.22 20.72 4.41
CA PHE A 42 5.33 19.64 3.43
C PHE A 42 4.40 18.46 3.77
N GLY A 43 4.34 18.03 5.04
CA GLY A 43 3.54 16.88 5.44
C GLY A 43 2.03 17.09 5.24
N PHE A 44 1.50 18.25 5.63
CA PHE A 44 0.05 18.48 5.61
C PHE A 44 -0.48 19.21 4.37
N TYR A 45 0.38 19.93 3.63
CA TYR A 45 -0.08 20.75 2.50
C TYR A 45 0.59 20.40 1.18
N VAL A 46 1.92 20.37 1.15
CA VAL A 46 2.66 20.25 -0.13
C VAL A 46 2.56 18.82 -0.69
N ILE A 47 2.87 17.80 0.12
CA ILE A 47 2.79 16.40 -0.32
C ILE A 47 1.36 15.97 -0.66
N PRO A 48 0.32 16.28 0.15
CA PRO A 48 -1.05 15.96 -0.22
C PRO A 48 -1.53 16.62 -1.52
N ALA A 49 -1.07 17.84 -1.80
CA ALA A 49 -1.51 18.60 -2.99
C ALA A 49 -0.73 18.28 -4.26
N PHE A 50 0.59 18.03 -4.16
CA PHE A 50 1.51 17.96 -5.31
C PHE A 50 2.29 16.65 -5.40
N GLY A 51 2.12 15.71 -4.46
CA GLY A 51 2.93 14.49 -4.37
C GLY A 51 4.35 14.76 -3.88
N LEU A 52 5.25 13.80 -4.08
CA LEU A 52 6.65 13.88 -3.67
C LEU A 52 7.58 14.38 -4.78
N THR A 53 7.29 14.01 -6.02
CA THR A 53 8.21 14.23 -7.15
C THR A 53 8.38 15.71 -7.47
N LEU A 54 7.29 16.44 -7.65
CA LEU A 54 7.35 17.87 -8.02
C LEU A 54 8.01 18.73 -6.94
N PRO A 55 7.63 18.64 -5.65
CA PRO A 55 8.31 19.38 -4.58
C PRO A 55 9.80 19.05 -4.45
N SER A 56 10.19 17.78 -4.65
CA SER A 56 11.59 17.35 -4.60
C SER A 56 12.42 18.02 -5.71
N ILE A 57 11.91 18.06 -6.94
CA ILE A 57 12.54 18.72 -8.07
C ILE A 57 12.69 20.23 -7.79
N ILE A 58 11.61 20.89 -7.35
CA ILE A 58 11.64 22.34 -7.05
C ILE A 58 12.67 22.63 -5.94
N THR A 59 12.67 21.84 -4.87
CA THR A 59 13.63 21.99 -3.78
C THR A 59 15.07 21.80 -4.27
N GLY A 60 15.32 20.80 -5.11
CA GLY A 60 16.62 20.58 -5.74
C GLY A 60 17.09 21.76 -6.60
N ILE A 61 16.19 22.31 -7.41
CA ILE A 61 16.47 23.51 -8.23
C ILE A 61 16.80 24.71 -7.33
N VAL A 62 16.00 24.99 -6.31
CA VAL A 62 16.23 26.12 -5.39
C VAL A 62 17.56 25.98 -4.66
N LEU A 63 17.86 24.80 -4.12
CA LEU A 63 19.12 24.53 -3.43
C LEU A 63 20.33 24.60 -4.38
N GLY A 64 20.17 24.20 -5.64
CA GLY A 64 21.24 24.31 -6.65
C GLY A 64 21.46 25.72 -7.17
N PHE A 65 20.43 26.56 -7.17
CA PHE A 65 20.48 27.92 -7.70
C PHE A 65 21.33 28.85 -6.84
N ILE A 66 21.33 28.70 -5.51
CA ILE A 66 22.10 29.53 -4.57
C ILE A 66 23.62 29.39 -4.81
N PRO A 67 24.23 28.18 -4.81
CA PRO A 67 25.64 28.01 -5.13
C PRO A 67 25.99 28.51 -6.53
N LEU A 68 25.10 28.32 -7.50
CA LEU A 68 25.31 28.76 -8.87
C LEU A 68 25.49 30.29 -8.98
N ILE A 69 24.63 31.07 -8.29
CA ILE A 69 24.74 32.53 -8.22
C ILE A 69 26.10 32.93 -7.62
N ILE A 70 26.54 32.26 -6.56
CA ILE A 70 27.81 32.55 -5.90
C ILE A 70 28.99 32.27 -6.85
N ILE A 71 28.99 31.14 -7.54
CA ILE A 71 30.01 30.72 -8.50
C ILE A 71 30.10 31.71 -9.66
N ILE A 72 28.95 32.17 -10.18
CA ILE A 72 28.92 33.18 -11.27
C ILE A 72 29.43 34.52 -10.78
N LYS A 73 29.03 35.01 -9.60
CA LYS A 73 29.54 36.27 -9.00
C LYS A 73 31.05 36.22 -8.78
N GLN A 74 31.59 35.06 -8.42
CA GLN A 74 33.05 34.88 -8.25
C GLN A 74 33.80 34.68 -9.59
N LYS A 75 33.12 34.80 -10.74
CA LYS A 75 33.66 34.57 -12.09
C LYS A 75 34.36 33.22 -12.28
N GLN A 76 33.94 32.20 -11.55
CA GLN A 76 34.46 30.83 -11.62
C GLN A 76 33.70 30.01 -12.67
N PHE A 77 33.75 30.46 -13.94
CA PHE A 77 32.96 29.90 -15.03
C PHE A 77 33.18 28.39 -15.26
N GLY A 78 34.41 27.89 -15.01
CA GLY A 78 34.71 26.46 -15.13
C GLY A 78 33.89 25.60 -14.14
N LYS A 79 33.66 26.09 -12.91
CA LYS A 79 32.83 25.39 -11.92
C LYS A 79 31.34 25.48 -12.26
N ALA A 80 30.89 26.61 -12.82
CA ALA A 80 29.52 26.75 -13.31
C ALA A 80 29.24 25.77 -14.45
N LEU A 81 30.19 25.63 -15.39
CA LEU A 81 30.08 24.65 -16.48
C LEU A 81 29.99 23.22 -15.93
N GLY A 82 30.83 22.86 -14.94
CA GLY A 82 30.75 21.55 -14.27
C GLY A 82 29.38 21.27 -13.64
N PHE A 83 28.77 22.27 -12.98
CA PHE A 83 27.43 22.16 -12.44
C PHE A 83 26.37 21.88 -13.53
N PHE A 84 26.40 22.62 -14.64
CA PHE A 84 25.51 22.42 -15.78
C PHE A 84 25.69 21.04 -16.44
N LEU A 85 26.94 20.57 -16.58
CA LEU A 85 27.20 19.24 -17.10
C LEU A 85 26.67 18.14 -16.18
N LEU A 86 26.75 18.31 -14.86
CA LEU A 86 26.20 17.39 -13.89
C LEU A 86 24.66 17.36 -13.95
N CYS A 87 24.03 18.53 -14.08
CA CYS A 87 22.56 18.61 -14.25
C CYS A 87 22.12 18.00 -15.59
N ALA A 88 22.83 18.25 -16.67
CA ALA A 88 22.55 17.67 -17.98
C ALA A 88 22.73 16.15 -17.99
N TRP A 89 23.78 15.65 -17.32
CA TRP A 89 23.99 14.21 -17.13
C TRP A 89 22.87 13.57 -16.31
N ALA A 90 22.48 14.18 -15.18
CA ALA A 90 21.38 13.69 -14.36
C ALA A 90 20.05 13.68 -15.12
N PHE A 91 19.78 14.74 -15.91
CA PHE A 91 18.59 14.82 -16.76
C PHE A 91 18.64 13.79 -17.90
N SER A 92 19.77 13.61 -18.57
CA SER A 92 19.92 12.60 -19.62
C SER A 92 19.79 11.18 -19.05
N ALA A 93 20.39 10.91 -17.88
CA ALA A 93 20.26 9.63 -17.20
C ALA A 93 18.80 9.29 -16.85
N SER A 94 17.98 10.28 -16.48
CA SER A 94 16.56 10.10 -16.25
C SER A 94 15.75 9.92 -17.55
N ALA A 95 16.15 10.58 -18.64
CA ALA A 95 15.48 10.49 -19.94
C ALA A 95 15.80 9.19 -20.70
N PHE A 96 17.03 8.65 -20.55
CA PHE A 96 17.43 7.37 -21.15
C PHE A 96 16.78 6.14 -20.50
N ASN A 97 16.12 6.30 -19.38
CA ASN A 97 15.36 5.25 -18.72
C ASN A 97 13.91 5.07 -19.27
N SER A 98 13.57 5.70 -20.40
CA SER A 98 12.32 5.43 -21.10
C SER A 98 12.40 4.03 -21.71
N SER A 99 11.68 3.10 -21.09
CA SER A 99 11.73 1.68 -21.36
C SER A 99 11.29 1.29 -22.76
N SER A 100 11.92 0.26 -23.28
CA SER A 100 11.49 -0.50 -24.46
C SER A 100 10.32 -1.47 -24.15
N SER A 101 9.71 -1.42 -22.95
CA SER A 101 8.58 -2.27 -22.62
C SER A 101 7.29 -1.72 -23.24
N ASN A 102 6.50 -2.60 -23.86
CA ASN A 102 5.19 -2.25 -24.40
C ASN A 102 4.12 -2.05 -23.30
N ILE A 103 4.54 -1.91 -22.03
CA ILE A 103 3.66 -1.63 -20.91
C ILE A 103 3.21 -0.18 -20.96
N LYS A 104 1.91 0.05 -20.91
CA LYS A 104 1.32 1.38 -20.98
C LYS A 104 0.91 1.88 -19.62
N VAL A 105 1.45 3.04 -19.20
CA VAL A 105 0.95 3.77 -18.05
C VAL A 105 -0.36 4.46 -18.42
N VAL A 106 -1.48 3.98 -17.86
CA VAL A 106 -2.84 4.51 -18.14
C VAL A 106 -3.17 5.63 -17.17
N TYR A 107 -2.69 5.52 -15.93
CA TYR A 107 -2.91 6.52 -14.88
C TYR A 107 -1.74 6.51 -13.91
N SER A 108 -1.37 7.68 -13.40
CA SER A 108 -0.42 7.82 -12.30
C SER A 108 -0.80 9.04 -11.47
N SER A 109 -0.76 8.89 -10.16
CA SER A 109 -0.91 9.99 -9.20
C SER A 109 -0.08 9.76 -7.96
N GLU A 110 0.32 10.85 -7.32
CA GLU A 110 1.01 10.83 -6.03
C GLU A 110 0.16 11.54 -4.99
N GLY A 111 0.27 11.15 -3.73
CA GLY A 111 -0.45 11.79 -2.63
C GLY A 111 0.00 11.26 -1.28
N LEU A 112 -0.71 11.63 -0.21
CA LEU A 112 -0.38 11.27 1.16
C LEU A 112 -0.30 9.75 1.38
N LEU A 113 -1.15 8.98 0.69
CA LEU A 113 -1.20 7.53 0.80
C LEU A 113 -0.24 6.80 -0.17
N GLY A 114 0.62 7.56 -0.85
CA GLY A 114 1.64 7.05 -1.76
C GLY A 114 1.35 7.25 -3.23
N GLN A 115 2.14 6.58 -4.08
CA GLN A 115 1.99 6.57 -5.53
C GLN A 115 0.94 5.54 -5.92
N LEU A 116 0.02 5.94 -6.80
CA LEU A 116 -0.99 5.09 -7.42
C LEU A 116 -0.72 5.02 -8.92
N MET A 117 -0.67 3.83 -9.49
CA MET A 117 -0.46 3.63 -10.92
C MET A 117 -1.43 2.59 -11.48
N VAL A 118 -1.95 2.85 -12.69
CA VAL A 118 -2.67 1.85 -13.49
C VAL A 118 -1.84 1.57 -14.74
N LEU A 119 -1.50 0.31 -14.93
CA LEU A 119 -0.67 -0.17 -16.03
C LEU A 119 -1.44 -1.19 -16.86
N ASP A 120 -1.31 -1.10 -18.19
CA ASP A 120 -1.76 -2.13 -19.12
C ASP A 120 -0.55 -2.96 -19.58
N TYR A 121 -0.57 -4.25 -19.27
CA TYR A 121 0.41 -5.26 -19.67
C TYR A 121 -0.05 -5.93 -20.96
N PRO A 122 0.74 -5.89 -22.04
CA PRO A 122 0.33 -6.43 -23.32
C PRO A 122 0.25 -7.97 -23.30
N HIS A 123 -0.75 -8.51 -23.93
CA HIS A 123 -0.84 -9.92 -24.32
C HIS A 123 -0.22 -10.09 -25.71
N TYR A 124 0.54 -11.17 -25.87
CA TYR A 124 1.16 -11.51 -27.14
C TYR A 124 0.56 -12.81 -27.67
N ASN A 125 0.08 -12.76 -28.90
CA ASN A 125 -0.39 -13.94 -29.60
C ASN A 125 0.80 -14.85 -30.04
N LYS A 126 0.50 -15.99 -30.69
CA LYS A 126 1.52 -16.93 -31.16
C LYS A 126 2.48 -16.32 -32.19
N GLU A 127 2.07 -15.24 -32.86
CA GLU A 127 2.87 -14.49 -33.85
C GLU A 127 3.67 -13.33 -33.20
N GLN A 128 3.73 -13.25 -31.88
CA GLN A 128 4.38 -12.18 -31.11
C GLN A 128 3.79 -10.77 -31.36
N LYS A 129 2.53 -10.70 -31.81
CA LYS A 129 1.78 -9.45 -31.96
C LYS A 129 0.92 -9.22 -30.73
N ILE A 130 0.76 -7.94 -30.33
CA ILE A 130 -0.12 -7.55 -29.23
C ILE A 130 -1.57 -7.72 -29.72
N ASP A 131 -2.35 -8.52 -28.99
CA ASP A 131 -3.76 -8.79 -29.25
C ASP A 131 -4.69 -8.38 -28.11
N GLY A 132 -4.13 -7.77 -27.06
CA GLY A 132 -4.86 -7.23 -25.94
C GLY A 132 -3.97 -6.84 -24.78
N SER A 133 -4.56 -6.60 -23.60
CA SER A 133 -3.82 -6.31 -22.40
C SER A 133 -4.59 -6.65 -21.12
N SER A 134 -3.89 -7.09 -20.10
CA SER A 134 -4.38 -7.13 -18.71
C SER A 134 -4.09 -5.80 -18.02
N ARG A 135 -4.99 -5.37 -17.15
CA ARG A 135 -4.89 -4.11 -16.40
C ARG A 135 -4.56 -4.34 -14.95
N TRP A 136 -3.58 -3.62 -14.47
CA TRP A 136 -3.06 -3.77 -13.12
C TRP A 136 -3.08 -2.46 -12.35
N LEU A 137 -3.52 -2.52 -11.10
CA LEU A 137 -3.43 -1.43 -10.13
C LEU A 137 -2.24 -1.68 -9.20
N PHE A 138 -1.40 -0.66 -9.08
CA PHE A 138 -0.26 -0.65 -8.16
C PHE A 138 -0.38 0.49 -7.16
N VAL A 139 -0.10 0.19 -5.90
CA VAL A 139 0.13 1.16 -4.83
C VAL A 139 1.57 1.02 -4.37
N ASN A 140 2.37 2.08 -4.47
CA ASN A 140 3.79 2.06 -4.13
C ASN A 140 4.56 0.91 -4.82
N ARG A 141 4.22 0.62 -6.09
CA ARG A 141 4.79 -0.46 -6.93
C ARG A 141 4.43 -1.88 -6.49
N ILE A 142 3.49 -2.04 -5.58
CA ILE A 142 2.95 -3.34 -5.19
C ILE A 142 1.60 -3.51 -5.86
N SER A 143 1.41 -4.63 -6.55
CA SER A 143 0.16 -4.95 -7.23
C SER A 143 -0.96 -5.15 -6.21
N GLN A 144 -2.06 -4.44 -6.41
CA GLN A 144 -3.27 -4.52 -5.58
C GLN A 144 -4.41 -5.22 -6.32
N THR A 145 -4.45 -5.09 -7.63
CA THR A 145 -5.52 -5.66 -8.45
C THR A 145 -4.98 -6.02 -9.82
N MET A 146 -5.39 -7.15 -10.32
CA MET A 146 -5.26 -7.58 -11.70
C MET A 146 -6.66 -7.76 -12.30
N TYR A 147 -6.85 -7.30 -13.52
CA TYR A 147 -8.05 -7.51 -14.33
C TYR A 147 -7.65 -7.86 -15.77
N ASP A 148 -7.99 -9.05 -16.19
CA ASP A 148 -7.79 -9.50 -17.57
C ASP A 148 -9.11 -9.62 -18.29
N PRO A 149 -9.45 -8.68 -19.19
CA PRO A 149 -10.70 -8.73 -19.95
C PRO A 149 -10.77 -9.87 -20.97
N LEU A 150 -9.62 -10.45 -21.35
CA LEU A 150 -9.52 -11.51 -22.35
C LEU A 150 -9.56 -12.90 -21.73
N ALA A 151 -9.38 -13.02 -20.42
CA ALA A 151 -9.40 -14.30 -19.74
C ALA A 151 -10.79 -14.96 -19.87
N ASP A 152 -10.76 -16.20 -20.31
CA ASP A 152 -11.94 -17.06 -20.46
C ASP A 152 -12.06 -17.95 -19.21
N GLU A 153 -12.94 -17.55 -18.28
CA GLU A 153 -13.14 -18.27 -17.01
C GLU A 153 -13.65 -19.71 -17.24
N ASP A 154 -14.37 -19.99 -18.35
CA ASP A 154 -14.82 -21.33 -18.70
C ASP A 154 -13.63 -22.25 -19.08
N LYS A 155 -12.51 -21.66 -19.51
CA LYS A 155 -11.23 -22.36 -19.75
C LYS A 155 -10.29 -22.34 -18.57
N GLN A 156 -10.77 -21.91 -17.38
CA GLN A 156 -9.98 -21.77 -16.16
C GLN A 156 -8.86 -20.72 -16.25
N GLU A 157 -9.01 -19.73 -17.11
CA GLU A 157 -8.11 -18.59 -17.16
C GLU A 157 -8.48 -17.57 -16.07
N GLU A 158 -7.48 -17.04 -15.35
CA GLU A 158 -7.71 -16.13 -14.24
C GLU A 158 -7.91 -14.68 -14.72
N LYS A 159 -9.13 -14.18 -14.57
CA LYS A 159 -9.50 -12.78 -14.82
C LYS A 159 -9.12 -11.84 -13.68
N TYR A 160 -9.03 -12.38 -12.48
CA TYR A 160 -8.70 -11.71 -11.23
C TYR A 160 -7.67 -12.53 -10.44
N PHE A 161 -7.10 -11.95 -9.41
CA PHE A 161 -6.30 -12.73 -8.45
C PHE A 161 -7.12 -13.85 -7.80
N THR A 162 -6.48 -14.97 -7.52
CA THR A 162 -7.10 -16.20 -7.00
C THR A 162 -7.94 -15.95 -5.73
N TYR A 163 -7.52 -15.06 -4.84
CA TYR A 163 -8.28 -14.77 -3.60
C TYR A 163 -9.68 -14.22 -3.87
N VAL A 164 -9.89 -13.50 -4.97
CA VAL A 164 -11.19 -12.95 -5.37
C VAL A 164 -12.20 -14.08 -5.62
N TYR A 165 -11.75 -15.13 -6.30
CA TYR A 165 -12.57 -16.32 -6.55
C TYR A 165 -12.90 -17.04 -5.26
N ARG A 166 -11.91 -17.24 -4.37
CA ARG A 166 -12.11 -17.93 -3.08
C ARG A 166 -13.12 -17.22 -2.20
N ILE A 167 -13.05 -15.88 -2.09
CA ILE A 167 -14.08 -15.10 -1.35
C ILE A 167 -15.44 -15.23 -2.03
N SER A 168 -15.48 -15.15 -3.36
CA SER A 168 -16.73 -15.31 -4.13
C SER A 168 -17.36 -16.68 -3.98
N ASP A 169 -16.58 -17.77 -4.05
CA ASP A 169 -17.09 -19.15 -3.92
C ASP A 169 -17.69 -19.39 -2.53
N PHE A 170 -17.06 -18.81 -1.49
CA PHE A 170 -17.62 -18.88 -0.14
C PHE A 170 -19.05 -18.32 -0.08
N THR A 171 -19.36 -17.26 -0.83
CA THR A 171 -20.68 -16.64 -0.82
C THR A 171 -21.79 -17.52 -1.42
N ASP A 172 -21.46 -18.66 -2.05
CA ASP A 172 -22.45 -19.63 -2.49
C ASP A 172 -23.14 -20.34 -1.32
N SER A 173 -22.51 -20.30 -0.14
CA SER A 173 -23.03 -20.89 1.10
C SER A 173 -23.90 -19.97 1.94
N ILE A 174 -24.02 -18.67 1.58
CA ILE A 174 -24.83 -17.69 2.31
C ILE A 174 -26.08 -17.27 1.51
N PRO A 175 -27.16 -16.81 2.17
CA PRO A 175 -28.38 -16.36 1.50
C PRO A 175 -28.14 -15.22 0.50
N LYS A 176 -28.85 -15.20 -0.60
CA LYS A 176 -28.68 -14.20 -1.67
C LYS A 176 -29.08 -12.77 -1.29
N ASP A 177 -29.91 -12.61 -0.27
CA ASP A 177 -30.31 -11.32 0.31
C ASP A 177 -29.32 -10.79 1.36
N SER A 178 -28.23 -11.51 1.60
CA SER A 178 -27.17 -11.12 2.53
C SER A 178 -26.55 -9.79 2.16
N ARG A 179 -26.24 -9.00 3.19
CA ARG A 179 -25.49 -7.75 3.07
C ARG A 179 -24.01 -7.98 3.33
N ILE A 180 -23.18 -7.48 2.45
CA ILE A 180 -21.73 -7.65 2.54
C ILE A 180 -21.08 -6.29 2.72
N LEU A 181 -20.17 -6.19 3.71
CA LEU A 181 -19.27 -5.06 3.88
C LEU A 181 -17.88 -5.45 3.39
N LEU A 182 -17.34 -4.67 2.47
CA LEU A 182 -15.95 -4.76 2.03
C LEU A 182 -15.16 -3.58 2.60
N LEU A 183 -14.16 -3.85 3.42
CA LEU A 183 -13.21 -2.88 3.96
C LEU A 183 -11.93 -2.94 3.12
N GLY A 184 -11.66 -1.87 2.38
CA GLY A 184 -10.71 -1.83 1.27
C GLY A 184 -11.38 -2.15 -0.07
N LEU A 185 -10.89 -1.53 -1.14
CA LEU A 185 -11.51 -1.67 -2.47
C LEU A 185 -10.53 -2.18 -3.52
N GLY A 186 -9.30 -1.64 -3.54
CA GLY A 186 -8.40 -1.86 -4.66
C GLY A 186 -9.06 -1.47 -5.99
N GLY A 187 -8.94 -2.28 -7.03
CA GLY A 187 -9.66 -2.08 -8.29
C GLY A 187 -11.13 -2.49 -8.26
N GLY A 188 -11.62 -2.98 -7.12
CA GLY A 188 -13.03 -3.35 -6.95
C GLY A 188 -13.39 -4.76 -7.43
N SER A 189 -12.43 -5.64 -7.69
CA SER A 189 -12.67 -6.99 -8.22
C SER A 189 -13.58 -7.82 -7.31
N VAL A 190 -13.37 -7.78 -5.99
CA VAL A 190 -14.23 -8.49 -5.01
C VAL A 190 -15.64 -7.90 -5.03
N ALA A 191 -15.78 -6.56 -4.93
CA ALA A 191 -17.08 -5.89 -4.94
C ALA A 191 -17.85 -6.18 -6.23
N LYS A 192 -17.18 -6.11 -7.39
CA LYS A 192 -17.78 -6.41 -8.70
C LYS A 192 -18.32 -7.84 -8.76
N ARG A 193 -17.49 -8.83 -8.40
CA ARG A 193 -17.89 -10.23 -8.46
C ARG A 193 -19.05 -10.57 -7.52
N LEU A 194 -19.04 -9.99 -6.31
CA LEU A 194 -20.14 -10.16 -5.36
C LEU A 194 -21.44 -9.50 -5.84
N THR A 195 -21.35 -8.32 -6.45
CA THR A 195 -22.50 -7.63 -7.05
C THR A 195 -23.05 -8.39 -8.25
N GLU A 196 -22.20 -8.97 -9.11
CA GLU A 196 -22.60 -9.85 -10.22
C GLU A 196 -23.33 -11.10 -9.73
N LYS A 197 -23.01 -11.62 -8.54
CA LYS A 197 -23.74 -12.70 -7.87
C LYS A 197 -25.06 -12.25 -7.22
N GLY A 198 -25.38 -10.96 -7.26
CA GLY A 198 -26.64 -10.40 -6.75
C GLY A 198 -26.62 -9.93 -5.30
N PHE A 199 -25.45 -9.89 -4.65
CA PHE A 199 -25.34 -9.41 -3.27
C PHE A 199 -25.39 -7.87 -3.18
N SER A 200 -25.92 -7.37 -2.06
CA SER A 200 -25.80 -5.95 -1.70
C SER A 200 -24.44 -5.70 -1.03
N VAL A 201 -23.59 -4.90 -1.68
CA VAL A 201 -22.22 -4.64 -1.23
C VAL A 201 -22.05 -3.17 -0.86
N ASP A 202 -21.76 -2.90 0.42
CA ASP A 202 -21.24 -1.62 0.89
C ASP A 202 -19.70 -1.71 0.96
N VAL A 203 -19.01 -0.64 0.58
CA VAL A 203 -17.54 -0.58 0.57
C VAL A 203 -17.07 0.61 1.40
N CYS A 204 -16.02 0.40 2.22
CA CYS A 204 -15.26 1.47 2.86
C CYS A 204 -13.84 1.47 2.29
N GLU A 205 -13.41 2.59 1.71
CA GLU A 205 -12.08 2.76 1.11
C GLU A 205 -11.41 4.03 1.66
N LEU A 206 -10.16 3.91 2.08
CA LEU A 206 -9.41 5.02 2.69
C LEU A 206 -8.99 6.08 1.67
N ASP A 207 -8.58 5.65 0.47
CA ASP A 207 -8.07 6.56 -0.57
C ASP A 207 -9.14 6.86 -1.62
N LYS A 208 -9.64 8.10 -1.60
CA LYS A 208 -10.62 8.58 -2.59
C LYS A 208 -10.16 8.32 -4.05
N ARG A 209 -8.85 8.39 -4.32
CA ARG A 209 -8.30 8.15 -5.66
C ARG A 209 -8.49 6.70 -6.10
N ILE A 210 -8.41 5.75 -5.15
CA ILE A 210 -8.68 4.32 -5.42
C ILE A 210 -10.15 4.14 -5.83
N ALA A 211 -11.10 4.76 -5.12
CA ALA A 211 -12.50 4.71 -5.49
C ALA A 211 -12.76 5.26 -6.91
N GLU A 212 -12.13 6.39 -7.26
CA GLU A 212 -12.22 6.98 -8.60
C GLU A 212 -11.58 6.08 -9.68
N VAL A 213 -10.43 5.49 -9.39
CA VAL A 213 -9.71 4.57 -10.29
C VAL A 213 -10.50 3.27 -10.50
N ALA A 214 -11.09 2.70 -9.45
CA ALA A 214 -11.91 1.50 -9.56
C ALA A 214 -13.09 1.69 -10.52
N ARG A 215 -13.78 2.84 -10.43
CA ARG A 215 -14.89 3.16 -11.35
C ARG A 215 -14.38 3.39 -12.78
N LYS A 216 -13.40 4.25 -12.94
CA LYS A 216 -12.96 4.73 -14.25
C LYS A 216 -12.17 3.69 -15.04
N TYR A 217 -11.36 2.89 -14.40
CA TYR A 217 -10.40 2.00 -15.06
C TYR A 217 -10.69 0.52 -14.86
N PHE A 218 -11.41 0.12 -13.80
CA PHE A 218 -11.74 -1.27 -13.50
C PHE A 218 -13.22 -1.59 -13.60
N TYR A 219 -14.01 -0.64 -14.10
CA TYR A 219 -15.43 -0.83 -14.42
C TYR A 219 -16.29 -1.23 -13.21
N LEU A 220 -15.96 -0.70 -12.01
CA LEU A 220 -16.81 -0.87 -10.83
C LEU A 220 -18.16 -0.19 -11.08
N ASP A 221 -19.26 -0.92 -10.83
CA ASP A 221 -20.63 -0.40 -11.02
C ASP A 221 -20.88 0.82 -10.13
N GLU A 222 -21.48 1.87 -10.69
CA GLU A 222 -21.88 3.07 -9.95
C GLU A 222 -22.84 2.80 -8.80
N LYS A 223 -23.58 1.69 -8.87
CA LYS A 223 -24.51 1.26 -7.81
C LYS A 223 -23.81 0.75 -6.56
N VAL A 224 -22.53 0.39 -6.65
CA VAL A 224 -21.76 -0.02 -5.47
C VAL A 224 -21.58 1.21 -4.58
N ASN A 225 -22.06 1.14 -3.35
CA ASN A 225 -21.95 2.23 -2.39
C ASN A 225 -20.54 2.26 -1.79
N VAL A 226 -19.72 3.25 -2.17
CA VAL A 226 -18.35 3.43 -1.67
C VAL A 226 -18.30 4.63 -0.76
N THR A 227 -18.00 4.38 0.52
CA THR A 227 -17.72 5.42 1.53
C THR A 227 -16.22 5.64 1.64
N VAL A 228 -15.76 6.88 1.49
CA VAL A 228 -14.34 7.23 1.67
C VAL A 228 -14.10 7.52 3.14
N ASP A 229 -13.51 6.55 3.85
CA ASP A 229 -13.28 6.63 5.29
C ASP A 229 -12.21 5.63 5.74
N ASP A 230 -11.69 5.82 6.97
CA ASP A 230 -10.90 4.80 7.65
C ASP A 230 -11.78 3.62 8.07
N ALA A 231 -11.29 2.39 7.85
CA ALA A 231 -12.06 1.16 8.12
C ALA A 231 -12.54 1.06 9.58
N ARG A 232 -11.67 1.42 10.55
CA ARG A 232 -12.02 1.38 11.97
C ARG A 232 -13.03 2.47 12.34
N HIS A 233 -12.87 3.68 11.79
CA HIS A 233 -13.84 4.76 11.98
C HIS A 233 -15.20 4.37 11.40
N PHE A 234 -15.24 3.79 10.21
CA PHE A 234 -16.46 3.29 9.61
C PHE A 234 -17.14 2.23 10.49
N ILE A 235 -16.40 1.24 10.99
CA ILE A 235 -16.94 0.19 11.89
C ILE A 235 -17.59 0.83 13.12
N LYS A 236 -16.94 1.81 13.75
CA LYS A 236 -17.44 2.50 14.96
C LYS A 236 -18.71 3.30 14.72
N THR A 237 -18.84 3.90 13.55
CA THR A 237 -19.95 4.83 13.25
C THR A 237 -21.08 4.19 12.47
N CYS A 238 -20.87 2.98 11.94
CA CYS A 238 -21.85 2.27 11.14
C CYS A 238 -23.02 1.76 11.98
N THR A 239 -24.24 2.06 11.52
CA THR A 239 -25.48 1.59 12.15
C THR A 239 -26.09 0.39 11.44
N LYS A 240 -25.59 0.04 10.26
CA LYS A 240 -26.05 -1.13 9.50
C LYS A 240 -25.42 -2.40 10.08
N LYS A 241 -26.07 -3.53 9.79
CA LYS A 241 -25.58 -4.87 10.11
C LYS A 241 -25.29 -5.64 8.83
N TYR A 242 -24.30 -6.51 8.89
CA TYR A 242 -23.80 -7.29 7.76
C TYR A 242 -23.75 -8.78 8.07
N ASP A 243 -23.93 -9.60 7.04
CA ASP A 243 -23.88 -11.05 7.11
C ASP A 243 -22.46 -11.57 6.76
N LEU A 244 -21.71 -10.77 6.01
CA LEU A 244 -20.31 -11.01 5.71
C LEU A 244 -19.53 -9.69 5.75
N ILE A 245 -18.40 -9.70 6.46
CA ILE A 245 -17.46 -8.57 6.48
C ILE A 245 -16.12 -9.06 5.93
N VAL A 246 -15.63 -8.40 4.89
CA VAL A 246 -14.36 -8.74 4.25
C VAL A 246 -13.35 -7.62 4.56
N PHE A 247 -12.26 -7.97 5.23
CA PHE A 247 -11.11 -7.10 5.45
C PHE A 247 -10.09 -7.33 4.32
N ASP A 248 -10.00 -6.38 3.41
CA ASP A 248 -9.00 -6.31 2.33
C ASP A 248 -8.23 -4.99 2.44
N THR A 249 -7.74 -4.70 3.67
CA THR A 249 -7.27 -3.38 4.11
C THR A 249 -5.75 -3.21 4.06
N PHE A 250 -5.04 -4.07 3.34
CA PHE A 250 -3.59 -3.96 3.25
C PHE A 250 -3.16 -2.74 2.44
N LYS A 251 -2.25 -1.94 3.00
CA LYS A 251 -1.60 -0.86 2.30
C LYS A 251 -0.25 -1.35 1.75
N GLY A 252 -0.28 -1.87 0.54
CA GLY A 252 0.86 -2.61 0.01
C GLY A 252 1.05 -3.91 0.78
N GLU A 253 2.16 -4.03 1.50
CA GLU A 253 2.51 -5.19 2.33
C GLU A 253 2.14 -5.06 3.82
N ASP A 254 1.68 -3.89 4.26
CA ASP A 254 1.48 -3.61 5.68
C ASP A 254 0.00 -3.68 6.11
N PRO A 255 -0.33 -4.56 7.07
CA PRO A 255 -1.64 -4.55 7.70
C PRO A 255 -1.78 -3.35 8.66
N PRO A 256 -2.93 -2.64 8.66
CA PRO A 256 -3.14 -1.53 9.58
C PRO A 256 -3.27 -2.00 11.04
N ASN A 257 -2.41 -1.50 11.92
CA ASN A 257 -2.37 -1.89 13.35
C ASN A 257 -3.73 -1.78 14.04
N HIS A 258 -4.44 -0.68 13.84
CA HIS A 258 -5.67 -0.33 14.55
C HIS A 258 -6.92 -1.10 14.10
N VAL A 259 -6.81 -1.88 13.01
CA VAL A 259 -7.94 -2.64 12.47
C VAL A 259 -8.01 -4.05 13.05
N PHE A 260 -6.88 -4.63 13.44
CA PHE A 260 -6.77 -6.03 13.87
C PHE A 260 -6.54 -6.19 15.37
N THR A 261 -7.04 -5.26 16.20
CA THR A 261 -6.97 -5.33 17.67
C THR A 261 -8.21 -5.99 18.26
N VAL A 262 -8.11 -6.47 19.50
CA VAL A 262 -9.28 -7.01 20.22
C VAL A 262 -10.41 -5.99 20.26
N GLU A 263 -10.10 -4.73 20.51
CA GLU A 263 -11.06 -3.63 20.58
C GLU A 263 -11.76 -3.43 19.22
N SER A 264 -11.01 -3.49 18.11
CA SER A 264 -11.59 -3.42 16.76
C SER A 264 -12.52 -4.59 16.46
N LEU A 265 -12.13 -5.80 16.87
CA LEU A 265 -12.94 -6.99 16.65
C LEU A 265 -14.23 -6.97 17.50
N GLU A 266 -14.18 -6.43 18.73
CA GLU A 266 -15.39 -6.20 19.53
C GLU A 266 -16.34 -5.20 18.87
N GLU A 267 -15.81 -4.10 18.31
CA GLU A 267 -16.59 -3.13 17.54
C GLU A 267 -17.18 -3.78 16.27
N THR A 268 -16.39 -4.61 15.58
CA THR A 268 -16.84 -5.37 14.40
C THR A 268 -18.02 -6.27 14.72
N LYS A 269 -18.02 -6.97 15.85
CA LYS A 269 -19.19 -7.75 16.30
C LYS A 269 -20.45 -6.87 16.43
N GLY A 270 -20.26 -5.61 16.81
CA GLY A 270 -21.34 -4.63 16.89
C GLY A 270 -22.08 -4.41 15.57
N ILE A 271 -21.49 -4.65 14.42
CA ILE A 271 -22.08 -4.51 13.09
C ILE A 271 -22.32 -5.85 12.36
N MET A 272 -22.18 -6.98 13.05
CA MET A 272 -22.51 -8.31 12.53
C MET A 272 -23.96 -8.69 12.81
N ASN A 273 -24.59 -9.37 11.86
CA ASN A 273 -25.84 -10.11 12.08
C ASN A 273 -25.57 -11.42 12.84
N PRO A 274 -26.55 -12.02 13.51
CA PRO A 274 -26.43 -13.39 14.02
C PRO A 274 -26.02 -14.36 12.89
N GLY A 275 -25.03 -15.22 13.14
CA GLY A 275 -24.50 -16.14 12.12
C GLY A 275 -23.57 -15.51 11.08
N ALA A 276 -23.28 -14.21 11.19
CA ALA A 276 -22.37 -13.53 10.26
C ALA A 276 -20.94 -14.05 10.36
N SER A 277 -20.22 -13.87 9.25
CA SER A 277 -18.83 -14.29 9.11
C SER A 277 -17.92 -13.12 8.76
N VAL A 278 -16.62 -13.30 9.00
CA VAL A 278 -15.57 -12.37 8.66
C VAL A 278 -14.55 -13.07 7.79
N PHE A 279 -14.13 -12.42 6.68
CA PHE A 279 -12.94 -12.79 5.93
C PHE A 279 -11.85 -11.75 6.12
N VAL A 280 -10.60 -12.21 6.21
CA VAL A 280 -9.42 -11.32 6.14
C VAL A 280 -8.55 -11.83 5.00
N ASN A 281 -8.34 -11.01 3.98
CA ASN A 281 -7.31 -11.25 2.97
C ASN A 281 -5.98 -10.73 3.50
N SER A 282 -4.91 -11.52 3.43
CA SER A 282 -3.61 -11.15 3.96
C SER A 282 -2.45 -11.76 3.18
N LEU A 283 -1.21 -11.31 3.47
CA LEU A 283 -0.01 -11.86 2.88
C LEU A 283 0.25 -13.31 3.29
N GLY A 284 0.93 -14.08 2.44
CA GLY A 284 1.05 -15.51 2.46
C GLY A 284 1.92 -16.16 3.54
N TYR A 285 2.46 -15.41 4.51
CA TYR A 285 3.37 -15.97 5.53
C TYR A 285 2.65 -16.25 6.84
N ILE A 286 2.55 -17.51 7.25
CA ILE A 286 2.04 -17.92 8.56
C ILE A 286 3.05 -18.78 9.33
N GLU A 287 3.92 -19.47 8.60
CA GLU A 287 4.93 -20.37 9.15
C GLU A 287 6.20 -19.60 9.56
N GLY A 288 6.96 -20.20 10.47
CA GLY A 288 8.27 -19.72 10.87
C GLY A 288 8.27 -18.31 11.45
N LYS A 289 9.44 -17.68 11.50
CA LYS A 289 9.64 -16.38 12.11
C LYS A 289 8.90 -15.23 11.41
N ILE A 290 8.86 -15.28 10.07
CA ILE A 290 8.21 -14.26 9.25
C ILE A 290 6.68 -14.29 9.31
N GLY A 291 6.08 -15.41 9.74
CA GLY A 291 4.64 -15.55 9.89
C GLY A 291 4.06 -15.01 11.20
N LYS A 292 4.89 -14.39 12.07
CA LYS A 292 4.48 -13.98 13.40
C LYS A 292 3.35 -12.94 13.40
N SER A 293 3.34 -12.02 12.45
CA SER A 293 2.27 -11.03 12.30
C SER A 293 0.92 -11.69 12.03
N MET A 294 0.86 -12.62 11.08
CA MET A 294 -0.36 -13.32 10.71
C MET A 294 -0.84 -14.25 11.84
N ARG A 295 0.07 -14.95 12.52
CA ARG A 295 -0.28 -15.72 13.72
C ARG A 295 -0.79 -14.83 14.86
N SER A 296 -0.32 -13.59 14.97
CA SER A 296 -0.82 -12.64 15.97
C SER A 296 -2.23 -12.15 15.62
N ILE A 297 -2.54 -11.87 14.36
CA ILE A 297 -3.91 -11.61 13.90
C ILE A 297 -4.80 -12.82 14.22
N TYR A 298 -4.39 -14.04 13.84
CA TYR A 298 -5.10 -15.27 14.13
C TYR A 298 -5.40 -15.42 15.65
N LYS A 299 -4.37 -15.26 16.48
CA LYS A 299 -4.50 -15.34 17.95
C LYS A 299 -5.44 -14.28 18.51
N THR A 300 -5.46 -13.09 17.92
CA THR A 300 -6.34 -11.98 18.33
C THR A 300 -7.81 -12.31 18.02
N PHE A 301 -8.10 -12.87 16.86
CA PHE A 301 -9.45 -13.37 16.55
C PHE A 301 -9.91 -14.43 17.54
N LEU A 302 -9.05 -15.41 17.88
CA LEU A 302 -9.35 -16.42 18.89
C LEU A 302 -9.61 -15.78 20.27
N ALA A 303 -8.79 -14.84 20.69
CA ALA A 303 -8.95 -14.12 21.96
C ALA A 303 -10.23 -13.29 22.01
N SER A 304 -10.71 -12.82 20.85
CA SER A 304 -12.01 -12.15 20.70
C SER A 304 -13.19 -13.13 20.53
N GLY A 305 -12.99 -14.42 20.75
CA GLY A 305 -14.06 -15.44 20.74
C GLY A 305 -14.49 -15.93 19.36
N PHE A 306 -13.79 -15.54 18.29
CA PHE A 306 -14.01 -16.10 16.95
C PHE A 306 -13.39 -17.49 16.84
N LYS A 307 -14.01 -18.35 16.04
CA LYS A 307 -13.39 -19.55 15.50
C LYS A 307 -12.82 -19.20 14.14
N VAL A 308 -11.60 -19.60 13.87
CA VAL A 308 -10.85 -19.15 12.71
C VAL A 308 -10.26 -20.32 11.94
N GLU A 309 -10.45 -20.31 10.65
CA GLU A 309 -9.81 -21.22 9.70
C GLU A 309 -8.93 -20.40 8.73
N VAL A 310 -7.84 -20.97 8.23
CA VAL A 310 -6.92 -20.29 7.34
C VAL A 310 -6.78 -21.06 6.04
N LEU A 311 -7.13 -20.41 4.92
CA LEU A 311 -7.03 -20.96 3.57
C LEU A 311 -5.89 -20.30 2.81
N PRO A 312 -4.80 -21.00 2.46
CA PRO A 312 -3.79 -20.51 1.53
C PRO A 312 -4.33 -20.59 0.10
N THR A 313 -4.11 -19.54 -0.69
CA THR A 313 -4.54 -19.53 -2.10
C THR A 313 -3.58 -20.27 -3.03
N ASP A 314 -2.33 -20.45 -2.61
CA ASP A 314 -1.28 -21.19 -3.32
C ASP A 314 -0.36 -21.90 -2.32
N PRO A 315 0.30 -23.01 -2.68
CA PRO A 315 1.29 -23.69 -1.83
C PRO A 315 2.54 -22.85 -1.54
N ASP A 316 2.99 -22.00 -2.50
CA ASP A 316 4.18 -21.13 -2.29
C ASP A 316 3.86 -19.90 -1.45
N PRO A 317 4.48 -19.76 -0.25
CA PRO A 317 4.27 -18.58 0.60
C PRO A 317 4.60 -17.24 -0.05
N ASN A 318 5.42 -17.22 -1.10
CA ASN A 318 5.80 -15.99 -1.80
C ASN A 318 4.80 -15.56 -2.89
N GLN A 319 3.83 -16.43 -3.22
CA GLN A 319 2.85 -16.20 -4.29
C GLN A 319 1.41 -16.23 -3.78
N ARG A 320 1.19 -16.68 -2.55
CA ARG A 320 -0.14 -16.89 -1.99
C ARG A 320 -0.64 -15.72 -1.16
N ASN A 321 -1.96 -15.57 -1.12
CA ASN A 321 -2.64 -14.91 -0.02
C ASN A 321 -3.05 -15.95 1.03
N LEU A 322 -3.22 -15.51 2.26
CA LEU A 322 -3.90 -16.25 3.32
C LEU A 322 -5.27 -15.64 3.54
N LEU A 323 -6.31 -16.45 3.40
CA LEU A 323 -7.67 -16.05 3.71
C LEU A 323 -8.03 -16.59 5.09
N PHE A 324 -8.22 -15.69 6.07
CA PHE A 324 -8.75 -16.05 7.37
C PHE A 324 -10.27 -16.01 7.26
N TYR A 325 -10.89 -17.13 7.54
CA TYR A 325 -12.34 -17.22 7.71
C TYR A 325 -12.66 -17.32 9.19
N ALA A 326 -13.41 -16.37 9.71
CA ALA A 326 -13.74 -16.28 11.12
C ALA A 326 -15.25 -16.16 11.34
N SER A 327 -15.78 -16.88 12.35
CA SER A 327 -17.18 -16.80 12.77
C SER A 327 -17.27 -16.98 14.28
N LEU A 328 -18.32 -16.44 14.88
CA LEU A 328 -18.65 -16.69 16.29
C LEU A 328 -19.29 -18.08 16.50
N GLU A 329 -19.80 -18.67 15.43
CA GLU A 329 -20.37 -20.02 15.42
C GLU A 329 -19.34 -21.08 15.01
N ASN A 330 -19.74 -22.36 15.02
CA ASN A 330 -18.84 -23.42 14.58
C ASN A 330 -18.58 -23.33 13.07
N VAL A 331 -17.32 -23.15 12.71
CA VAL A 331 -16.87 -23.27 11.33
C VAL A 331 -16.73 -24.76 11.00
N LYS A 332 -17.33 -25.19 9.89
CA LYS A 332 -17.12 -26.57 9.41
C LYS A 332 -15.74 -26.62 8.72
N PRO A 333 -14.87 -27.57 9.12
CA PRO A 333 -13.60 -27.76 8.41
C PRO A 333 -13.84 -28.00 6.92
N ASN A 334 -13.13 -27.26 6.08
CA ASN A 334 -13.21 -27.41 4.63
C ASN A 334 -11.87 -27.93 4.10
N PRO A 335 -11.84 -28.84 3.13
CA PRO A 335 -10.57 -29.27 2.50
C PRO A 335 -9.77 -28.08 1.99
N GLY A 336 -8.47 -28.06 2.27
CA GLY A 336 -7.55 -27.00 1.86
C GLY A 336 -7.22 -25.97 2.97
N PHE A 337 -7.95 -25.94 4.09
CA PHE A 337 -7.57 -25.13 5.24
C PHE A 337 -6.37 -25.72 5.98
N ILE A 338 -5.53 -24.84 6.52
CA ILE A 338 -4.41 -25.23 7.37
C ILE A 338 -5.01 -25.74 8.70
N PRO A 339 -4.72 -26.98 9.13
CA PRO A 339 -5.22 -27.46 10.40
C PRO A 339 -4.76 -26.58 11.56
N GLN A 340 -5.66 -26.21 12.46
CA GLN A 340 -5.34 -25.34 13.61
C GLN A 340 -4.17 -25.87 14.44
N LYS A 341 -4.03 -27.19 14.58
CA LYS A 341 -2.91 -27.85 15.29
C LYS A 341 -1.53 -27.58 14.64
N ASP A 342 -1.50 -27.20 13.37
CA ASP A 342 -0.28 -26.95 12.61
C ASP A 342 0.12 -25.45 12.66
N ILE A 343 -0.70 -24.59 13.30
CA ILE A 343 -0.42 -23.18 13.50
C ILE A 343 0.18 -22.98 14.90
N ASP A 344 1.51 -22.79 14.95
CA ASP A 344 2.20 -22.53 16.22
C ASP A 344 1.96 -21.10 16.72
N LEU A 345 1.25 -20.99 17.85
CA LEU A 345 0.90 -19.70 18.47
C LEU A 345 1.81 -19.31 19.64
N ALA A 346 2.91 -20.05 19.90
CA ALA A 346 3.75 -19.83 21.07
C ALA A 346 4.39 -18.43 21.08
N ASP A 347 4.84 -17.94 19.93
CA ASP A 347 5.46 -16.61 19.79
C ASP A 347 4.47 -15.50 19.37
N ALA A 348 3.22 -15.85 19.08
CA ALA A 348 2.19 -14.91 18.69
C ALA A 348 1.67 -14.10 19.89
N VAL A 349 1.32 -12.85 19.64
CA VAL A 349 0.76 -11.93 20.65
C VAL A 349 -0.69 -11.57 20.32
N VAL A 350 -1.46 -11.26 21.34
CA VAL A 350 -2.80 -10.68 21.17
C VAL A 350 -2.62 -9.18 20.95
N LEU A 351 -3.15 -8.67 19.82
CA LEU A 351 -3.03 -7.28 19.42
C LEU A 351 -4.05 -6.43 20.17
N LYS A 352 -3.62 -5.27 20.68
CA LYS A 352 -4.44 -4.32 21.42
C LYS A 352 -4.15 -2.90 20.98
N ASP A 353 -5.13 -1.99 21.13
CA ASP A 353 -5.00 -0.57 20.77
C ASP A 353 -3.84 0.12 21.53
N GLU A 354 -3.66 -0.23 22.79
CA GLU A 354 -2.58 0.33 23.65
C GLU A 354 -1.17 -0.13 23.26
N PHE A 355 -1.05 -1.22 22.48
CA PHE A 355 0.22 -1.80 22.02
C PHE A 355 0.20 -2.06 20.51
N PRO A 356 0.37 -1.03 19.68
CA PRO A 356 0.37 -1.15 18.21
C PRO A 356 1.70 -1.72 17.70
N VAL A 357 1.86 -3.04 17.74
CA VAL A 357 3.11 -3.75 17.38
C VAL A 357 3.04 -4.53 16.07
N LEU A 358 1.91 -4.53 15.38
CA LEU A 358 1.69 -5.37 14.20
C LEU A 358 2.66 -5.05 13.05
N ASP A 359 2.97 -3.79 12.82
CA ASP A 359 3.97 -3.33 11.86
C ASP A 359 5.38 -3.83 12.19
N ILE A 360 5.76 -3.83 13.48
CA ILE A 360 7.05 -4.37 13.96
C ILE A 360 7.09 -5.88 13.71
N LEU A 361 6.01 -6.59 14.02
CA LEU A 361 5.91 -8.04 13.81
C LEU A 361 5.92 -8.42 12.33
N ASN A 362 5.44 -7.51 11.46
CA ASN A 362 5.35 -7.71 10.02
C ASN A 362 6.62 -7.29 9.26
N ALA A 363 7.54 -6.59 9.88
CA ALA A 363 8.66 -5.92 9.19
C ALA A 363 9.51 -6.85 8.30
N GLU A 364 9.83 -8.07 8.76
CA GLU A 364 10.58 -9.05 7.97
C GLU A 364 9.74 -9.60 6.78
N ALA A 365 8.46 -9.89 7.01
CA ALA A 365 7.54 -10.35 5.97
C ALA A 365 7.30 -9.26 4.92
N ALA A 366 7.05 -8.04 5.36
CA ALA A 366 6.89 -6.86 4.52
C ALA A 366 8.14 -6.60 3.66
N LYS A 367 9.34 -6.62 4.27
CA LYS A 367 10.59 -6.47 3.52
C LYS A 367 10.75 -7.55 2.44
N ARG A 368 10.50 -8.80 2.78
CA ARG A 368 10.61 -9.92 1.81
C ARG A 368 9.61 -9.77 0.68
N TRP A 369 8.34 -9.50 0.99
CA TRP A 369 7.30 -9.30 -0.01
C TRP A 369 7.59 -8.11 -0.92
N ARG A 370 8.01 -6.98 -0.35
CA ARG A 370 8.41 -5.79 -1.10
C ARG A 370 9.56 -6.07 -2.06
N MET A 371 10.58 -6.82 -1.65
CA MET A 371 11.71 -7.18 -2.51
C MET A 371 11.26 -8.02 -3.71
N LEU A 372 10.36 -8.97 -3.52
CA LEU A 372 9.79 -9.79 -4.59
C LEU A 372 8.93 -8.94 -5.54
N ALA A 373 8.01 -8.16 -4.99
CA ALA A 373 7.09 -7.33 -5.77
C ALA A 373 7.82 -6.23 -6.56
N ILE A 374 8.77 -5.51 -5.94
CA ILE A 374 9.55 -4.47 -6.62
C ILE A 374 10.52 -5.09 -7.63
N GLY A 375 11.08 -6.25 -7.34
CA GLY A 375 11.94 -6.99 -8.28
C GLY A 375 11.17 -7.33 -9.55
N SER A 376 9.97 -7.87 -9.43
CA SER A 376 9.08 -8.14 -10.56
C SER A 376 8.70 -6.85 -11.29
N PHE A 377 8.19 -5.84 -10.59
CA PHE A 377 7.81 -4.56 -11.16
C PHE A 377 8.95 -3.88 -11.94
N ASN A 378 10.18 -3.87 -11.39
CA ASN A 378 11.34 -3.26 -12.05
C ASN A 378 11.79 -4.05 -13.28
N ASN A 379 11.71 -5.38 -13.25
CA ASN A 379 12.01 -6.23 -14.40
C ASN A 379 11.01 -5.98 -15.53
N ASP A 380 9.73 -5.91 -15.21
CA ASP A 380 8.64 -5.74 -16.17
C ASP A 380 8.70 -4.37 -16.85
N ILE A 381 8.93 -3.31 -16.08
CA ILE A 381 8.94 -1.93 -16.62
C ILE A 381 10.32 -1.54 -17.17
N ASN A 382 11.36 -2.37 -16.94
CA ASN A 382 12.74 -2.07 -17.31
C ASN A 382 13.24 -0.71 -16.79
N GLN A 383 12.63 -0.22 -15.71
CA GLN A 383 13.05 0.99 -15.01
C GLN A 383 14.15 0.60 -14.02
N ARG A 384 15.39 0.91 -14.35
CA ARG A 384 16.47 1.01 -13.35
C ARG A 384 16.17 2.22 -12.46
N THR A 385 15.21 2.09 -11.58
CA THR A 385 15.04 3.07 -10.52
C THR A 385 16.23 2.92 -9.59
N LEU A 386 16.83 4.07 -9.25
CA LEU A 386 17.82 4.14 -8.17
C LEU A 386 17.30 3.33 -6.98
N PRO A 387 18.14 2.52 -6.32
CA PRO A 387 17.72 1.80 -5.14
C PRO A 387 17.17 2.81 -4.16
N LEU A 388 15.87 2.75 -3.92
CA LEU A 388 15.25 3.48 -2.84
C LEU A 388 15.60 2.71 -1.57
N PHE A 389 16.69 3.14 -0.95
CA PHE A 389 17.12 2.80 0.41
C PHE A 389 16.91 1.33 0.83
N GLU A 390 18.01 0.58 0.87
CA GLU A 390 18.16 -0.58 1.72
C GLU A 390 17.94 -0.21 3.19
#